data_db24e8b9a83c45f98836ef675d65f109
#
_entry.id   db24e8b9a83c45f98836ef675d65f109
#
_cell.length_a   1.000
_cell.length_b   1.000
_cell.length_c   1.000
_cell.angle_alpha   90.00
_cell.angle_beta   90.00
_cell.angle_gamma   90.00
#
_symmetry.space_group_name_H-M   'P 1'
#
loop_
_entity.id
_entity.type
_entity.pdbx_description
1 polymer ?
#
loop_
_entity_poly.entity_id
_entity_poly.type
_entity_poly.pdbx_seq_one_letter_code
_entity_poly.pdbx_strand_id
1 'polypeptide(L)'
;LTVLYREMVSPASDYFAMLLLFYILIAWLDLLERREASVTPYALLSLLLVFTITVKLSAAVMLLLVLKPAVMLLKEKRWKEIALYIGLGVLTALPWLIRGVLISGWLFYPFTFLDLFPVDWKIEKGYADCDSKEIQVFARLLYDVNLYDTPFSGWAGKWFSSLKGLEKLWVAASAGC
;
A
#
# COMPACT_ATOMS: atom_id res chain seq x y z
N LEU A 1 -19.15 17.18 2.20
CA LEU A 1 -18.75 18.11 3.27
C LEU A 1 -18.74 17.41 4.65
N THR A 2 -19.78 16.65 5.00
CA THR A 2 -19.92 15.95 6.30
C THR A 2 -18.79 14.95 6.56
N VAL A 3 -18.32 14.24 5.53
CA VAL A 3 -17.19 13.30 5.64
C VAL A 3 -15.90 14.04 5.94
N LEU A 4 -15.60 15.11 5.20
CA LEU A 4 -14.41 15.95 5.42
C LEU A 4 -14.38 16.56 6.83
N TYR A 5 -15.53 17.05 7.34
CA TYR A 5 -15.61 17.59 8.69
C TYR A 5 -15.35 16.54 9.77
N ARG A 6 -15.90 15.35 9.61
CA ARG A 6 -15.71 14.24 10.54
C ARG A 6 -14.25 13.82 10.63
N GLU A 7 -13.53 13.88 9.51
CA GLU A 7 -12.12 13.45 9.42
C GLU A 7 -11.14 14.53 9.88
N MET A 8 -11.53 15.82 9.83
CA MET A 8 -10.74 16.89 10.45
C MET A 8 -10.71 16.78 11.98
N VAL A 9 -11.72 16.15 12.58
CA VAL A 9 -11.79 15.91 14.04
C VAL A 9 -10.97 14.70 14.47
N SER A 10 -10.77 13.73 13.57
CA SER A 10 -9.93 12.53 13.81
C SER A 10 -9.08 12.25 12.57
N PRO A 11 -7.95 12.95 12.38
CA PRO A 11 -7.12 12.80 11.19
C PRO A 11 -6.52 11.40 11.15
N ALA A 12 -7.06 10.56 10.27
CA ALA A 12 -6.52 9.26 9.96
C ALA A 12 -5.61 9.35 8.72
N SER A 13 -4.49 8.63 8.74
CA SER A 13 -3.58 8.52 7.59
C SER A 13 -4.27 7.99 6.32
N ASP A 14 -5.42 7.34 6.48
CA ASP A 14 -6.22 6.74 5.42
C ASP A 14 -6.68 7.75 4.37
N TYR A 15 -7.18 8.91 4.80
CA TYR A 15 -7.65 9.94 3.89
C TYR A 15 -6.53 10.57 3.09
N PHE A 16 -5.41 10.84 3.76
CA PHE A 16 -4.25 11.39 3.08
C PHE A 16 -3.72 10.41 2.03
N ALA A 17 -3.57 9.13 2.39
CA ALA A 17 -3.16 8.09 1.45
C ALA A 17 -4.16 7.94 0.30
N MET A 18 -5.46 7.96 0.59
CA MET A 18 -6.53 7.86 -0.41
C MET A 18 -6.49 9.03 -1.41
N LEU A 19 -6.33 10.28 -0.92
CA LEU A 19 -6.24 11.45 -1.78
C LEU A 19 -5.01 11.39 -2.70
N LEU A 20 -3.86 10.94 -2.16
CA LEU A 20 -2.65 10.72 -2.96
C LEU A 20 -2.88 9.64 -4.02
N LEU A 21 -3.52 8.53 -3.67
CA LEU A 21 -3.82 7.46 -4.63
C LEU A 21 -4.76 7.93 -5.74
N PHE A 22 -5.81 8.69 -5.43
CA PHE A 22 -6.68 9.29 -6.44
C PHE A 22 -5.92 10.24 -7.36
N TYR A 23 -5.07 11.10 -6.79
CA TYR A 23 -4.23 11.99 -7.59
C TYR A 23 -3.32 11.21 -8.54
N ILE A 24 -2.61 10.19 -8.02
CA ILE A 24 -1.71 9.33 -8.80
C ILE A 24 -2.49 8.67 -9.94
N LEU A 25 -3.66 8.09 -9.65
CA LEU A 25 -4.47 7.40 -10.66
C LEU A 25 -4.96 8.35 -11.76
N ILE A 26 -5.51 9.52 -11.37
CA ILE A 26 -6.00 10.51 -12.34
C ILE A 26 -4.86 11.01 -13.21
N ALA A 27 -3.73 11.39 -12.60
CA ALA A 27 -2.56 11.85 -13.34
C ALA A 27 -1.99 10.74 -14.24
N TRP A 28 -2.02 9.49 -13.78
CA TRP A 28 -1.58 8.35 -14.59
C TRP A 28 -2.47 8.13 -15.81
N LEU A 29 -3.79 8.19 -15.64
CA LEU A 29 -4.75 8.07 -16.73
C LEU A 29 -4.61 9.20 -17.74
N ASP A 30 -4.41 10.44 -17.28
CA ASP A 30 -4.14 11.59 -18.14
C ASP A 30 -2.86 11.41 -19.00
N LEU A 31 -1.78 10.89 -18.40
CA LEU A 31 -0.56 10.55 -19.13
C LEU A 31 -0.78 9.45 -20.18
N LEU A 32 -1.65 8.48 -19.87
CA LEU A 32 -2.01 7.42 -20.83
C LEU A 32 -2.83 7.96 -21.98
N GLU A 33 -3.82 8.82 -21.69
CA GLU A 33 -4.69 9.44 -22.70
C GLU A 33 -3.89 10.31 -23.66
N ARG A 34 -2.99 11.13 -23.15
CA ARG A 34 -2.08 11.97 -23.95
C ARG A 34 -1.00 11.18 -24.68
N ARG A 35 -0.92 9.86 -24.46
CA ARG A 35 0.13 8.99 -25.00
C ARG A 35 1.53 9.52 -24.69
N GLU A 36 1.72 10.01 -23.45
CA GLU A 36 2.99 10.59 -23.03
C GLU A 36 4.14 9.60 -23.26
N ALA A 37 5.12 10.03 -24.05
CA ALA A 37 6.28 9.22 -24.41
C ALA A 37 7.45 9.36 -23.43
N SER A 38 7.47 10.46 -22.65
CA SER A 38 8.52 10.69 -21.66
C SER A 38 8.35 9.77 -20.44
N VAL A 39 9.46 9.20 -19.98
CA VAL A 39 9.47 8.36 -18.76
C VAL A 39 9.34 9.21 -17.50
N THR A 40 9.85 10.44 -17.50
CA THR A 40 9.96 11.27 -16.30
C THR A 40 8.64 11.47 -15.54
N PRO A 41 7.49 11.82 -16.17
CA PRO A 41 6.23 11.97 -15.46
C PRO A 41 5.80 10.68 -14.76
N TYR A 42 5.93 9.53 -15.42
CA TYR A 42 5.61 8.23 -14.82
C TYR A 42 6.52 7.89 -13.65
N ALA A 43 7.82 8.20 -13.76
CA ALA A 43 8.79 7.99 -12.71
C ALA A 43 8.50 8.87 -11.49
N LEU A 44 8.13 10.14 -11.68
CA LEU A 44 7.73 11.04 -10.58
C LEU A 44 6.47 10.55 -9.87
N LEU A 45 5.45 10.10 -10.61
CA LEU A 45 4.26 9.48 -10.00
C LEU A 45 4.61 8.19 -9.25
N SER A 46 5.58 7.42 -9.75
CA SER A 46 6.07 6.22 -9.05
C SER A 46 6.78 6.57 -7.73
N LEU A 47 7.56 7.65 -7.68
CA LEU A 47 8.16 8.15 -6.44
C LEU A 47 7.10 8.62 -5.43
N LEU A 48 6.08 9.35 -5.92
CA LEU A 48 4.95 9.75 -5.08
C LEU A 48 4.19 8.53 -4.55
N LEU A 49 4.07 7.46 -5.35
CA LEU A 49 3.48 6.20 -4.92
C LEU A 49 4.31 5.52 -3.83
N VAL A 50 5.64 5.47 -3.96
CA VAL A 50 6.53 4.98 -2.90
C VAL A 50 6.31 5.76 -1.61
N PHE A 51 6.23 7.09 -1.68
CA PHE A 51 5.89 7.92 -0.52
C PHE A 51 4.51 7.53 0.06
N THR A 52 3.50 7.36 -0.78
CA THR A 52 2.15 6.96 -0.33
C THR A 52 2.16 5.62 0.41
N ILE A 53 3.00 4.67 -0.03
CA ILE A 53 3.17 3.37 0.65
C ILE A 53 3.76 3.56 2.05
N THR A 54 4.67 4.51 2.26
CA THR A 54 5.20 4.81 3.60
C THR A 54 4.15 5.39 4.54
N VAL A 55 3.11 6.03 4.00
CA VAL A 55 1.95 6.52 4.77
C VAL A 55 0.98 5.37 5.08
N LYS A 56 0.69 4.52 4.09
CA LYS A 56 -0.20 3.37 4.23
C LYS A 56 0.25 2.20 3.38
N LEU A 57 0.68 1.13 4.02
CA LEU A 57 1.26 -0.04 3.36
C LEU A 57 0.28 -0.73 2.38
N SER A 58 -1.03 -0.62 2.61
CA SER A 58 -2.05 -1.17 1.68
C SER A 58 -2.02 -0.53 0.28
N ALA A 59 -1.40 0.65 0.13
CA ALA A 59 -1.17 1.28 -1.18
C ALA A 59 -0.18 0.50 -2.05
N ALA A 60 0.56 -0.47 -1.49
CA ALA A 60 1.58 -1.24 -2.20
C ALA A 60 1.04 -2.02 -3.41
N VAL A 61 -0.26 -2.34 -3.44
CA VAL A 61 -0.90 -2.96 -4.61
C VAL A 61 -0.73 -2.11 -5.88
N MET A 62 -0.62 -0.79 -5.73
CA MET A 62 -0.44 0.14 -6.85
C MET A 62 0.99 0.14 -7.41
N LEU A 63 1.94 -0.58 -6.79
CA LEU A 63 3.30 -0.76 -7.37
C LEU A 63 3.28 -1.39 -8.77
N LEU A 64 2.19 -2.04 -9.15
CA LEU A 64 1.99 -2.52 -10.53
C LEU A 64 2.13 -1.39 -11.56
N LEU A 65 1.79 -0.16 -11.20
CA LEU A 65 1.97 1.00 -12.08
C LEU A 65 3.45 1.25 -12.43
N VAL A 66 4.38 0.96 -11.51
CA VAL A 66 5.83 1.13 -11.70
C VAL A 66 6.36 0.27 -12.86
N LEU A 67 5.66 -0.80 -13.22
CA LEU A 67 6.06 -1.66 -14.34
C LEU A 67 6.15 -0.90 -15.66
N LYS A 68 5.29 0.10 -15.90
CA LYS A 68 5.33 0.86 -17.15
C LYS A 68 6.64 1.65 -17.33
N PRO A 69 7.02 2.57 -16.43
CA PRO A 69 8.30 3.28 -16.57
C PRO A 69 9.50 2.33 -16.50
N ALA A 70 9.43 1.26 -15.71
CA ALA A 70 10.49 0.25 -15.65
C ALA A 70 10.70 -0.41 -17.04
N VAL A 71 9.62 -0.84 -17.69
CA VAL A 71 9.71 -1.45 -19.03
C VAL A 71 10.21 -0.45 -20.08
N MET A 72 9.78 0.83 -20.00
CA MET A 72 10.25 1.88 -20.90
C MET A 72 11.78 2.06 -20.78
N LEU A 73 12.27 2.22 -19.55
CA LEU A 73 13.71 2.40 -19.28
C LEU A 73 14.54 1.18 -19.67
N LEU A 74 14.02 -0.04 -19.42
CA LEU A 74 14.71 -1.29 -19.77
C LEU A 74 14.83 -1.47 -21.29
N LYS A 75 13.76 -1.16 -22.05
CA LYS A 75 13.77 -1.23 -23.51
C LYS A 75 14.77 -0.26 -24.13
N GLU A 76 14.88 0.94 -23.56
CA GLU A 76 15.82 1.98 -24.01
C GLU A 76 17.23 1.79 -23.41
N LYS A 77 17.46 0.78 -22.56
CA LYS A 77 18.75 0.49 -21.88
C LYS A 77 19.30 1.68 -21.08
N ARG A 78 18.41 2.50 -20.48
CA ARG A 78 18.76 3.73 -19.72
C ARG A 78 19.16 3.39 -18.27
N TRP A 79 20.23 2.61 -18.11
CA TRP A 79 20.67 2.08 -16.81
C TRP A 79 20.96 3.15 -15.76
N LYS A 80 21.49 4.30 -16.18
CA LYS A 80 21.77 5.43 -15.25
C LYS A 80 20.49 5.99 -14.64
N GLU A 81 19.43 6.09 -15.41
CA GLU A 81 18.15 6.58 -14.92
C GLU A 81 17.42 5.55 -14.07
N ILE A 82 17.54 4.27 -14.42
CA ILE A 82 17.05 3.19 -13.57
C ILE A 82 17.71 3.29 -12.18
N ALA A 83 19.04 3.39 -12.13
CA ALA A 83 19.77 3.52 -10.87
C ALA A 83 19.36 4.81 -10.11
N LEU A 84 19.15 5.92 -10.80
CA LEU A 84 18.70 7.18 -10.21
C LEU A 84 17.31 7.03 -9.58
N TYR A 85 16.33 6.50 -10.34
CA TYR A 85 14.96 6.38 -9.82
C TYR A 85 14.84 5.33 -8.71
N ILE A 86 15.60 4.24 -8.76
CA ILE A 86 15.70 3.29 -7.66
C ILE A 86 16.31 3.97 -6.42
N GLY A 87 17.41 4.71 -6.58
CA GLY A 87 18.06 5.44 -5.51
C GLY A 87 17.11 6.46 -4.85
N LEU A 88 16.37 7.23 -5.65
CA LEU A 88 15.36 8.18 -5.15
C LEU A 88 14.21 7.45 -4.44
N GLY A 89 13.76 6.32 -4.96
CA GLY A 89 12.73 5.50 -4.31
C GLY A 89 13.19 4.97 -2.95
N VAL A 90 14.42 4.46 -2.87
CA VAL A 90 15.02 4.02 -1.60
C VAL A 90 15.16 5.20 -0.64
N LEU A 91 15.65 6.35 -1.09
CA LEU A 91 15.77 7.55 -0.26
C LEU A 91 14.43 8.02 0.28
N THR A 92 13.37 7.93 -0.53
CA THR A 92 12.00 8.27 -0.11
C THR A 92 11.46 7.30 0.95
N ALA A 93 11.75 6.01 0.83
CA ALA A 93 11.31 4.99 1.78
C ALA A 93 12.17 4.91 3.05
N LEU A 94 13.41 5.37 2.98
CA LEU A 94 14.42 5.20 4.02
C LEU A 94 13.99 5.70 5.41
N PRO A 95 13.41 6.91 5.59
CA PRO A 95 12.97 7.37 6.91
C PRO A 95 11.93 6.44 7.54
N TRP A 96 11.00 5.90 6.74
CA TRP A 96 10.00 4.95 7.20
C TRP A 96 10.62 3.60 7.60
N LEU A 97 11.56 3.09 6.81
CA LEU A 97 12.29 1.86 7.11
C LEU A 97 13.11 1.99 8.40
N ILE A 98 13.85 3.10 8.57
CA ILE A 98 14.61 3.40 9.80
C ILE A 98 13.66 3.46 10.99
N ARG A 99 12.54 4.19 10.87
CA ARG A 99 11.55 4.27 11.94
C ARG A 99 11.00 2.88 12.31
N GLY A 100 10.75 2.02 11.33
CA GLY A 100 10.30 0.63 11.54
C GLY A 100 11.28 -0.12 12.44
N VAL A 101 12.56 -0.11 12.10
CA VAL A 101 13.63 -0.76 12.89
C VAL A 101 13.75 -0.16 14.28
N LEU A 102 13.76 1.18 14.41
CA LEU A 102 13.90 1.86 15.70
C LEU A 102 12.75 1.56 16.67
N ILE A 103 11.52 1.38 16.16
CA ILE A 103 10.34 1.15 16.99
C ILE A 103 10.14 -0.33 17.30
N SER A 104 10.30 -1.20 16.30
CA SER A 104 9.92 -2.62 16.43
C SER A 104 11.08 -3.61 16.33
N GLY A 105 12.24 -3.18 15.87
CA GLY A 105 13.35 -4.06 15.49
C GLY A 105 13.14 -4.77 14.15
N TRP A 106 12.00 -4.57 13.48
CA TRP A 106 11.67 -5.16 12.19
C TRP A 106 11.65 -4.13 11.08
N LEU A 107 12.15 -4.52 9.88
CA LEU A 107 12.16 -3.61 8.73
C LEU A 107 10.75 -3.31 8.21
N PHE A 108 9.87 -4.30 8.20
CA PHE A 108 8.50 -4.23 7.67
C PHE A 108 7.47 -4.74 8.68
N TYR A 109 7.48 -4.17 9.90
CA TYR A 109 6.50 -4.58 10.90
C TYR A 109 5.05 -4.45 10.39
N PRO A 110 4.16 -5.42 10.64
CA PRO A 110 4.33 -6.64 11.46
C PRO A 110 4.86 -7.86 10.68
N PHE A 111 5.39 -7.71 9.49
CA PHE A 111 5.92 -8.82 8.70
C PHE A 111 7.30 -9.22 9.16
N THR A 112 7.48 -10.49 9.53
CA THR A 112 8.70 -11.04 10.15
C THR A 112 9.60 -11.80 9.17
N PHE A 113 9.36 -11.67 7.85
CA PHE A 113 10.10 -12.41 6.82
C PHE A 113 11.55 -11.93 6.61
N LEU A 114 11.90 -10.71 7.05
CA LEU A 114 13.26 -10.16 7.01
C LEU A 114 13.75 -9.86 8.41
N ASP A 115 14.51 -10.79 8.97
CA ASP A 115 15.18 -10.65 10.26
C ASP A 115 16.63 -10.18 10.04
N LEU A 116 16.86 -8.87 9.90
CA LEU A 116 18.15 -8.28 9.59
C LEU A 116 18.86 -7.67 10.80
N PHE A 117 18.12 -7.32 11.86
CA PHE A 117 18.64 -6.51 12.95
C PHE A 117 18.51 -7.26 14.30
N PRO A 118 19.63 -7.77 14.87
CA PRO A 118 19.64 -8.35 16.21
C PRO A 118 19.73 -7.24 17.28
N VAL A 119 18.57 -6.63 17.60
CA VAL A 119 18.50 -5.56 18.61
C VAL A 119 17.74 -6.05 19.84
N ASP A 120 18.16 -5.56 21.04
CA ASP A 120 17.63 -6.02 22.33
C ASP A 120 16.15 -5.66 22.55
N TRP A 121 15.65 -4.58 21.90
CA TRP A 121 14.25 -4.14 21.99
C TRP A 121 13.37 -4.72 20.90
N LYS A 122 13.85 -5.70 20.17
CA LYS A 122 13.07 -6.31 19.08
C LYS A 122 11.79 -6.95 19.60
N ILE A 123 10.66 -6.59 19.01
CA ILE A 123 9.39 -7.26 19.28
C ILE A 123 9.52 -8.74 18.92
N GLU A 124 9.18 -9.62 19.85
CA GLU A 124 9.23 -11.06 19.62
C GLU A 124 8.38 -11.44 18.41
N LYS A 125 8.89 -12.37 17.62
CA LYS A 125 8.23 -12.85 16.40
C LYS A 125 6.78 -13.28 16.64
N GLY A 126 6.50 -13.92 17.77
CA GLY A 126 5.15 -14.39 18.12
C GLY A 126 4.13 -13.25 18.21
N TYR A 127 4.50 -12.09 18.77
CA TYR A 127 3.64 -10.90 18.82
C TYR A 127 3.45 -10.30 17.44
N ALA A 128 4.52 -10.12 16.67
CA ALA A 128 4.43 -9.58 15.32
C ALA A 128 3.58 -10.45 14.38
N ASP A 129 3.71 -11.78 14.48
CA ASP A 129 2.89 -12.72 13.72
C ASP A 129 1.42 -12.68 14.17
N CYS A 130 1.15 -12.43 15.46
CA CYS A 130 -0.20 -12.23 15.98
C CYS A 130 -0.81 -10.95 15.38
N ASP A 131 -0.11 -9.83 15.42
CA ASP A 131 -0.58 -8.56 14.84
C ASP A 131 -0.88 -8.69 13.33
N SER A 132 -0.02 -9.41 12.61
CA SER A 132 -0.25 -9.70 11.19
C SER A 132 -1.54 -10.50 10.95
N LYS A 133 -1.83 -11.48 11.81
CA LYS A 133 -3.07 -12.26 11.76
C LYS A 133 -4.28 -11.40 12.15
N GLU A 134 -4.15 -10.57 13.17
CA GLU A 134 -5.21 -9.64 13.58
C GLU A 134 -5.65 -8.74 12.44
N ILE A 135 -4.72 -8.11 11.73
CA ILE A 135 -5.03 -7.27 10.58
C ILE A 135 -5.89 -8.03 9.55
N GLN A 136 -5.53 -9.28 9.26
CA GLN A 136 -6.26 -10.10 8.29
C GLN A 136 -7.66 -10.52 8.80
N VAL A 137 -7.77 -10.86 10.06
CA VAL A 137 -9.03 -11.25 10.70
C VAL A 137 -9.99 -10.06 10.78
N PHE A 138 -9.49 -8.88 11.18
CA PHE A 138 -10.27 -7.64 11.17
C PHE A 138 -10.76 -7.26 9.76
N ALA A 139 -9.91 -7.41 8.75
CA ALA A 139 -10.32 -7.18 7.36
C ALA A 139 -11.45 -8.10 6.89
N ARG A 140 -11.57 -9.29 7.49
CA ARG A 140 -12.63 -10.28 7.23
C ARG A 140 -13.85 -10.13 8.14
N LEU A 141 -13.86 -9.14 9.06
CA LEU A 141 -14.91 -8.90 10.07
C LEU A 141 -15.11 -10.06 11.07
N LEU A 142 -14.06 -10.82 11.35
CA LEU A 142 -14.12 -11.95 12.28
C LEU A 142 -13.83 -11.53 13.72
N TYR A 143 -13.05 -10.46 13.93
CA TYR A 143 -12.72 -9.86 15.24
C TYR A 143 -12.10 -10.79 16.30
N ASP A 144 -11.62 -11.97 15.90
CA ASP A 144 -10.96 -12.94 16.77
C ASP A 144 -9.82 -13.64 16.02
N VAL A 145 -8.60 -13.52 16.53
CA VAL A 145 -7.38 -14.08 15.92
C VAL A 145 -7.46 -15.60 15.76
N ASN A 146 -8.17 -16.28 16.67
CA ASN A 146 -8.35 -17.71 16.58
C ASN A 146 -9.15 -18.15 15.34
N LEU A 147 -9.87 -17.23 14.72
CA LEU A 147 -10.63 -17.46 13.49
C LEU A 147 -9.80 -17.19 12.22
N TYR A 148 -8.47 -17.00 12.35
CA TYR A 148 -7.59 -16.72 11.21
C TYR A 148 -7.69 -17.77 10.08
N ASP A 149 -7.81 -19.05 10.46
CA ASP A 149 -7.88 -20.18 9.51
C ASP A 149 -9.29 -20.40 8.93
N THR A 150 -10.25 -19.49 9.21
CA THR A 150 -11.60 -19.61 8.66
C THR A 150 -11.56 -19.55 7.12
N PRO A 151 -12.09 -20.55 6.41
CA PRO A 151 -12.09 -20.60 4.96
C PRO A 151 -12.91 -19.46 4.36
N PHE A 152 -12.63 -19.10 3.12
CA PHE A 152 -13.30 -18.02 2.39
C PHE A 152 -14.84 -18.09 2.48
N SER A 153 -15.41 -19.29 2.33
CA SER A 153 -16.86 -19.53 2.42
C SER A 153 -17.45 -19.18 3.80
N GLY A 154 -16.65 -19.25 4.86
CA GLY A 154 -17.13 -18.96 6.23
C GLY A 154 -17.27 -17.47 6.56
N TRP A 155 -16.54 -16.59 5.87
CA TRP A 155 -16.55 -15.15 6.17
C TRP A 155 -17.03 -14.26 5.00
N ALA A 156 -16.86 -14.68 3.74
CA ALA A 156 -17.14 -13.84 2.58
C ALA A 156 -18.60 -13.37 2.49
N GLY A 157 -19.55 -14.22 2.81
CA GLY A 157 -20.97 -13.86 2.79
C GLY A 157 -21.32 -12.79 3.83
N LYS A 158 -20.79 -12.92 5.05
CA LYS A 158 -20.97 -11.93 6.12
C LYS A 158 -20.29 -10.61 5.77
N TRP A 159 -19.07 -10.68 5.25
CA TRP A 159 -18.33 -9.53 4.78
C TRP A 159 -19.10 -8.77 3.70
N PHE A 160 -19.55 -9.46 2.64
CA PHE A 160 -20.32 -8.84 1.57
C PHE A 160 -21.65 -8.24 2.06
N SER A 161 -22.36 -8.90 3.00
CA SER A 161 -23.60 -8.38 3.55
C SER A 161 -23.41 -7.10 4.36
N SER A 162 -22.24 -6.92 5.01
CA SER A 162 -21.90 -5.73 5.80
C SER A 162 -21.59 -4.49 4.97
N LEU A 163 -21.25 -4.66 3.69
CA LEU A 163 -20.95 -3.55 2.80
C LEU A 163 -22.18 -2.66 2.59
N LYS A 164 -21.98 -1.34 2.51
CA LYS A 164 -23.03 -0.39 2.13
C LYS A 164 -23.37 -0.52 0.64
N GLY A 165 -24.54 -0.01 0.25
CA GLY A 165 -25.04 -0.17 -1.13
C GLY A 165 -24.06 0.29 -2.21
N LEU A 166 -23.39 1.43 -2.00
CA LEU A 166 -22.36 1.95 -2.93
C LEU A 166 -21.13 1.05 -3.00
N GLU A 167 -20.69 0.52 -1.87
CA GLU A 167 -19.54 -0.39 -1.79
C GLU A 167 -19.86 -1.72 -2.52
N LYS A 168 -21.07 -2.23 -2.37
CA LYS A 168 -21.55 -3.41 -3.12
C LYS A 168 -21.54 -3.19 -4.64
N LEU A 169 -21.95 -2.00 -5.09
CA LEU A 169 -21.87 -1.63 -6.50
C LEU A 169 -20.42 -1.61 -7.00
N TRP A 170 -19.50 -1.05 -6.22
CA TRP A 170 -18.07 -1.03 -6.58
C TRP A 170 -17.47 -2.44 -6.66
N VAL A 171 -17.76 -3.30 -5.69
CA VAL A 171 -17.31 -4.69 -5.71
C VAL A 171 -17.88 -5.44 -6.89
N ALA A 172 -19.17 -5.28 -7.19
CA ALA A 172 -19.82 -5.91 -8.34
C ALA A 172 -19.24 -5.41 -9.68
N ALA A 173 -19.01 -4.10 -9.81
CA ALA A 173 -18.41 -3.51 -11.01
C ALA A 173 -16.97 -4.02 -11.24
N SER A 174 -16.17 -4.13 -10.17
CA SER A 174 -14.79 -4.63 -10.27
C SER A 174 -14.69 -6.13 -10.57
N ALA A 175 -15.72 -6.90 -10.21
CA ALA A 175 -15.78 -8.34 -10.52
C ALA A 175 -16.29 -8.64 -11.94
N GLY A 176 -16.90 -7.65 -12.60
CA GLY A 176 -17.45 -7.76 -13.97
C GLY A 176 -16.51 -7.25 -15.07
N CYS A 177 -15.35 -6.69 -14.70
CA CYS A 177 -14.29 -6.28 -15.64
C CYS A 177 -13.20 -7.34 -15.72
#